data_d2201808d5abb218ac174a84920f509e
#
_entry.id   d2201808d5abb218ac174a84920f509e
#
_cell.length_a   1.000
_cell.length_b   1.000
_cell.length_c   1.000
_cell.angle_alpha   90.00
_cell.angle_beta   90.00
_cell.angle_gamma   90.00
#
_symmetry.space_group_name_H-M   'P 1'
#
loop_
_entity.id
_entity.type
_entity.pdbx_description
1 polymer ?
#
loop_
_entity_poly.entity_id
_entity_poly.type
_entity_poly.pdbx_seq_one_letter_code
_entity_poly.pdbx_strand_id
1 'polypeptide(L)'
;MGASDSISSQRYKELGSNLDNVKEQLLTVNNLAIEGHPEDLVIATHICRGNYHSTWFNSGAYDSVADWAFARENVDVLYLEYDDERSGGFEPLAKVSPNKHVVLGLITTKRPELEDEDEVIARIHEAAKYIPLERLSLSPQCGFASCAIGNKLTVEQQWAKLHLVKRISEKVWG
;
A
#
# COMPACT_ATOMS: atom_id res chain seq x y z
N MET A 1 -8.27 -5.67 -5.08
CA MET A 1 -7.58 -6.34 -3.98
C MET A 1 -7.96 -7.78 -3.77
N GLY A 2 -9.21 -8.18 -3.91
CA GLY A 2 -9.59 -9.61 -3.88
C GLY A 2 -8.83 -10.51 -4.87
N ALA A 3 -8.10 -9.94 -5.83
CA ALA A 3 -7.31 -10.69 -6.80
C ALA A 3 -5.95 -11.19 -6.28
N SER A 4 -5.45 -10.68 -5.16
CA SER A 4 -4.20 -11.12 -4.53
C SER A 4 -4.42 -12.19 -3.46
N ASP A 5 -5.65 -12.36 -2.99
CA ASP A 5 -6.02 -13.37 -1.99
C ASP A 5 -6.59 -14.61 -2.65
N SER A 6 -6.07 -15.79 -2.29
CA SER A 6 -6.50 -17.07 -2.84
C SER A 6 -7.98 -17.37 -2.63
N ILE A 7 -8.53 -16.98 -1.47
CA ILE A 7 -9.95 -17.18 -1.14
C ILE A 7 -10.86 -16.32 -2.03
N SER A 8 -10.51 -15.04 -2.18
CA SER A 8 -11.26 -14.13 -3.04
C SER A 8 -11.16 -14.54 -4.50
N SER A 9 -9.98 -14.98 -4.96
CA SER A 9 -9.77 -15.49 -6.32
C SER A 9 -10.63 -16.73 -6.61
N GLN A 10 -10.73 -17.64 -5.64
CA GLN A 10 -11.59 -18.81 -5.73
C GLN A 10 -13.08 -18.44 -5.87
N ARG A 11 -13.56 -17.50 -5.05
CA ARG A 11 -14.95 -17.00 -5.12
C ARG A 11 -15.30 -16.37 -6.46
N TYR A 12 -14.40 -15.56 -7.03
CA TYR A 12 -14.62 -15.00 -8.38
C TYR A 12 -14.76 -16.09 -9.43
N LYS A 13 -13.94 -17.15 -9.37
CA LYS A 13 -14.06 -18.31 -10.28
C LYS A 13 -15.37 -19.05 -10.10
N GLU A 14 -15.79 -19.30 -8.87
CA GLU A 14 -17.06 -19.97 -8.55
C GLU A 14 -18.29 -19.17 -9.04
N LEU A 15 -18.19 -17.84 -9.07
CA LEU A 15 -19.20 -16.94 -9.63
C LEU A 15 -19.13 -16.82 -11.17
N GLY A 16 -18.23 -17.58 -11.83
CA GLY A 16 -18.07 -17.53 -13.29
C GLY A 16 -17.35 -16.27 -13.79
N SER A 17 -16.72 -15.50 -12.91
CA SER A 17 -16.01 -14.28 -13.29
C SER A 17 -14.59 -14.59 -13.74
N ASN A 18 -14.18 -14.01 -14.88
CA ASN A 18 -12.79 -14.02 -15.33
C ASN A 18 -12.05 -12.88 -14.61
N LEU A 19 -11.09 -13.24 -13.72
CA LEU A 19 -10.34 -12.29 -12.92
C LEU A 19 -9.52 -11.30 -13.75
N ASP A 20 -8.97 -11.74 -14.88
CA ASP A 20 -8.17 -10.85 -15.74
C ASP A 20 -9.07 -9.80 -16.40
N ASN A 21 -10.29 -10.17 -16.82
CA ASN A 21 -11.27 -9.20 -17.29
C ASN A 21 -11.68 -8.22 -16.20
N VAL A 22 -11.86 -8.67 -14.95
CA VAL A 22 -12.18 -7.80 -13.82
C VAL A 22 -11.05 -6.81 -13.55
N LYS A 23 -9.80 -7.26 -13.57
CA LYS A 23 -8.62 -6.38 -13.41
C LYS A 23 -8.56 -5.33 -14.51
N GLU A 24 -8.73 -5.72 -15.78
CA GLU A 24 -8.73 -4.78 -16.91
C GLU A 24 -9.88 -3.76 -16.83
N GLN A 25 -11.06 -4.20 -16.43
CA GLN A 25 -12.20 -3.29 -16.23
C GLN A 25 -11.93 -2.30 -15.10
N LEU A 26 -11.40 -2.75 -13.95
CA LEU A 26 -11.06 -1.88 -12.83
C LEU A 26 -10.00 -0.85 -13.23
N LEU A 27 -8.93 -1.29 -13.92
CA LEU A 27 -7.90 -0.39 -14.42
C LEU A 27 -8.47 0.66 -15.37
N THR A 28 -9.32 0.22 -16.31
CA THR A 28 -9.97 1.11 -17.28
C THR A 28 -10.82 2.17 -16.55
N VAL A 29 -11.66 1.75 -15.61
CA VAL A 29 -12.54 2.66 -14.85
C VAL A 29 -11.72 3.65 -14.01
N ASN A 30 -10.68 3.17 -13.31
CA ASN A 30 -9.81 4.04 -12.52
C ASN A 30 -9.12 5.09 -13.40
N ASN A 31 -8.53 4.67 -14.52
CA ASN A 31 -7.85 5.60 -15.43
C ASN A 31 -8.81 6.61 -16.06
N LEU A 32 -10.01 6.19 -16.45
CA LEU A 32 -11.05 7.09 -16.93
C LEU A 32 -11.53 8.09 -15.88
N ALA A 33 -11.61 7.67 -14.62
CA ALA A 33 -12.07 8.54 -13.53
C ALA A 33 -11.13 9.73 -13.25
N ILE A 34 -9.85 9.57 -13.59
CA ILE A 34 -8.82 10.61 -13.39
C ILE A 34 -8.37 11.26 -14.69
N GLU A 35 -8.95 10.87 -15.82
CA GLU A 35 -8.61 11.44 -17.12
C GLU A 35 -8.94 12.95 -17.17
N GLY A 36 -8.02 13.75 -17.71
CA GLY A 36 -8.19 15.19 -17.85
C GLY A 36 -8.07 16.00 -16.55
N HIS A 37 -7.53 15.42 -15.48
CA HIS A 37 -7.20 16.18 -14.27
C HIS A 37 -6.16 17.29 -14.59
N PRO A 38 -6.12 18.38 -13.80
CA PRO A 38 -5.11 19.43 -13.95
C PRO A 38 -3.68 18.86 -13.82
N GLU A 39 -2.75 19.38 -14.63
CA GLU A 39 -1.35 18.88 -14.64
C GLU A 39 -0.61 19.07 -13.31
N ASP A 40 -1.03 20.02 -12.48
CA ASP A 40 -0.48 20.31 -11.16
C ASP A 40 -1.14 19.50 -10.03
N LEU A 41 -2.13 18.67 -10.35
CA LEU A 41 -2.79 17.79 -9.39
C LEU A 41 -2.08 16.44 -9.29
N VAL A 42 -1.50 16.15 -8.13
CA VAL A 42 -0.91 14.83 -7.83
C VAL A 42 -2.02 13.83 -7.53
N ILE A 43 -2.08 12.77 -8.32
CA ILE A 43 -3.03 11.67 -8.13
C ILE A 43 -2.36 10.51 -7.39
N ALA A 44 -2.98 10.07 -6.30
CA ALA A 44 -2.50 8.94 -5.52
C ALA A 44 -3.57 7.85 -5.40
N THR A 45 -3.12 6.60 -5.42
CA THR A 45 -3.98 5.44 -5.09
C THR A 45 -3.46 4.71 -3.86
N HIS A 46 -4.38 4.24 -3.02
CA HIS A 46 -4.06 3.37 -1.89
C HIS A 46 -4.55 1.96 -2.15
N ILE A 47 -3.63 1.00 -2.18
CA ILE A 47 -3.97 -0.41 -2.34
C ILE A 47 -4.09 -1.07 -0.97
N CYS A 48 -5.30 -1.04 -0.39
CA CYS A 48 -5.62 -1.48 0.96
C CYS A 48 -5.88 -3.00 1.04
N ARG A 49 -5.56 -3.64 2.15
CA ARG A 49 -5.92 -5.04 2.47
C ARG A 49 -7.04 -5.15 3.51
N GLY A 50 -7.69 -4.06 3.80
CA GLY A 50 -8.74 -3.96 4.81
C GLY A 50 -8.23 -3.39 6.13
N ASN A 51 -9.06 -2.51 6.70
CA ASN A 51 -8.77 -1.88 7.99
C ASN A 51 -10.08 -1.63 8.73
N TYR A 52 -10.51 -2.61 9.52
CA TYR A 52 -11.72 -2.54 10.33
C TYR A 52 -11.41 -2.92 11.77
N HIS A 53 -11.50 -1.98 12.68
CA HIS A 53 -11.29 -2.19 14.13
C HIS A 53 -10.04 -3.01 14.44
N SER A 54 -8.89 -2.60 13.91
CA SER A 54 -7.59 -3.27 14.03
C SER A 54 -7.50 -4.66 13.38
N THR A 55 -8.39 -4.98 12.43
CA THR A 55 -8.33 -6.20 11.63
C THR A 55 -8.10 -5.89 10.16
N TRP A 56 -7.70 -6.89 9.40
CA TRP A 56 -7.57 -6.84 7.95
C TRP A 56 -8.48 -7.92 7.31
N PHE A 57 -8.71 -7.82 6.01
CA PHE A 57 -9.59 -8.74 5.28
C PHE A 57 -8.84 -9.59 4.26
N ASN A 58 -7.87 -9.02 3.55
CA ASN A 58 -7.10 -9.68 2.51
C ASN A 58 -5.63 -9.89 2.92
N SER A 59 -5.03 -10.97 2.43
CA SER A 59 -3.61 -11.26 2.50
C SER A 59 -3.06 -11.64 1.12
N GLY A 60 -1.75 -11.64 0.96
CA GLY A 60 -1.07 -12.01 -0.26
C GLY A 60 -0.14 -10.92 -0.77
N ALA A 61 0.94 -11.35 -1.43
CA ALA A 61 1.90 -10.46 -2.07
C ALA A 61 1.28 -9.66 -3.22
N TYR A 62 1.94 -8.58 -3.62
CA TYR A 62 1.47 -7.71 -4.69
C TYR A 62 1.71 -8.25 -6.10
N ASP A 63 2.36 -9.41 -6.27
CA ASP A 63 2.69 -10.01 -7.57
C ASP A 63 1.48 -10.06 -8.52
N SER A 64 0.32 -10.48 -8.00
CA SER A 64 -0.90 -10.64 -8.80
C SER A 64 -1.52 -9.32 -9.29
N VAL A 65 -1.09 -8.19 -8.76
CA VAL A 65 -1.62 -6.86 -9.10
C VAL A 65 -0.56 -5.92 -9.67
N ALA A 66 0.72 -6.27 -9.57
CA ALA A 66 1.82 -5.39 -9.95
C ALA A 66 1.81 -5.04 -11.45
N ASP A 67 1.59 -6.02 -12.32
CA ASP A 67 1.63 -5.82 -13.77
C ASP A 67 0.52 -4.88 -14.29
N TRP A 68 -0.59 -4.74 -13.56
CA TRP A 68 -1.66 -3.83 -13.96
C TRP A 68 -1.70 -2.57 -13.10
N ALA A 69 -1.69 -2.65 -11.78
CA ALA A 69 -1.78 -1.47 -10.92
C ALA A 69 -0.48 -0.68 -10.88
N PHE A 70 0.67 -1.34 -10.62
CA PHE A 70 1.94 -0.62 -10.50
C PHE A 70 2.45 -0.10 -11.84
N ALA A 71 2.28 -0.89 -12.90
CA ALA A 71 2.73 -0.52 -14.21
C ALA A 71 1.76 0.41 -14.95
N ARG A 72 0.44 0.20 -14.86
CA ARG A 72 -0.52 0.72 -15.84
C ARG A 72 -1.59 1.67 -15.28
N GLU A 73 -1.79 1.75 -13.97
CA GLU A 73 -2.69 2.76 -13.40
C GLU A 73 -2.08 4.16 -13.58
N ASN A 74 -2.84 5.14 -14.05
CA ASN A 74 -2.35 6.50 -14.41
C ASN A 74 -2.27 7.41 -13.17
N VAL A 75 -1.60 6.96 -12.13
CA VAL A 75 -1.39 7.71 -10.88
C VAL A 75 0.07 8.07 -10.71
N ASP A 76 0.34 9.12 -9.93
CA ASP A 76 1.69 9.58 -9.61
C ASP A 76 2.26 8.85 -8.40
N VAL A 77 1.39 8.46 -7.44
CA VAL A 77 1.82 7.91 -6.15
C VAL A 77 1.02 6.64 -5.80
N LEU A 78 1.76 5.61 -5.39
CA LEU A 78 1.20 4.35 -4.89
C LEU A 78 1.43 4.25 -3.37
N TYR A 79 0.35 4.21 -2.57
CA TYR A 79 0.40 3.89 -1.14
C TYR A 79 0.18 2.40 -0.95
N LEU A 80 1.20 1.68 -0.49
CA LEU A 80 1.23 0.22 -0.41
C LEU A 80 1.42 -0.25 1.03
N GLU A 81 0.64 -1.24 1.44
CA GLU A 81 0.71 -1.83 2.79
C GLU A 81 1.80 -2.90 2.86
N TYR A 82 2.81 -2.66 3.69
CA TYR A 82 3.94 -3.56 3.94
C TYR A 82 4.26 -3.71 5.43
N ASP A 83 3.25 -3.55 6.31
CA ASP A 83 3.41 -3.53 7.76
C ASP A 83 3.69 -4.90 8.40
N ASP A 84 3.43 -5.99 7.70
CA ASP A 84 3.74 -7.35 8.15
C ASP A 84 3.96 -8.33 6.98
N GLU A 85 4.27 -9.58 7.33
CA GLU A 85 4.60 -10.66 6.38
C GLU A 85 3.45 -11.07 5.43
N ARG A 86 2.17 -10.74 5.74
CA ARG A 86 1.04 -11.01 4.84
C ARG A 86 1.16 -10.28 3.50
N SER A 87 2.01 -9.27 3.44
CA SER A 87 2.24 -8.44 2.25
C SER A 87 3.23 -9.05 1.25
N GLY A 88 3.97 -10.08 1.66
CA GLY A 88 5.08 -10.64 0.87
C GLY A 88 6.30 -9.73 0.83
N GLY A 89 7.18 -9.97 -0.12
CA GLY A 89 8.41 -9.20 -0.33
C GLY A 89 8.21 -7.95 -1.19
N PHE A 90 9.32 -7.28 -1.49
CA PHE A 90 9.35 -6.03 -2.27
C PHE A 90 9.61 -6.25 -3.77
N GLU A 91 9.80 -7.48 -4.23
CA GLU A 91 10.04 -7.82 -5.63
C GLU A 91 9.02 -7.19 -6.60
N PRO A 92 7.72 -7.11 -6.27
CA PRO A 92 6.71 -6.49 -7.12
C PRO A 92 6.98 -5.01 -7.43
N LEU A 93 7.76 -4.29 -6.59
CA LEU A 93 8.14 -2.89 -6.82
C LEU A 93 8.96 -2.69 -8.10
N ALA A 94 9.65 -3.73 -8.59
CA ALA A 94 10.35 -3.69 -9.87
C ALA A 94 9.41 -3.42 -11.08
N LYS A 95 8.10 -3.60 -10.90
CA LYS A 95 7.07 -3.31 -11.91
C LYS A 95 6.53 -1.88 -11.87
N VAL A 96 6.92 -1.09 -10.88
CA VAL A 96 6.46 0.30 -10.75
C VAL A 96 7.02 1.15 -11.90
N SER A 97 6.14 1.81 -12.65
CA SER A 97 6.56 2.69 -13.75
C SER A 97 7.52 3.79 -13.28
N PRO A 98 8.50 4.18 -14.10
CA PRO A 98 9.60 5.08 -13.68
C PRO A 98 9.16 6.46 -13.18
N ASN A 99 8.00 6.92 -13.59
CA ASN A 99 7.42 8.22 -13.20
C ASN A 99 6.64 8.19 -11.88
N LYS A 100 6.48 7.03 -11.25
CA LYS A 100 5.67 6.90 -10.03
C LYS A 100 6.53 6.92 -8.78
N HIS A 101 5.97 7.49 -7.72
CA HIS A 101 6.48 7.44 -6.36
C HIS A 101 5.77 6.35 -5.57
N VAL A 102 6.45 5.71 -4.60
CA VAL A 102 5.88 4.69 -3.73
C VAL A 102 5.98 5.11 -2.28
N VAL A 103 4.86 5.06 -1.57
CA VAL A 103 4.81 5.25 -0.13
C VAL A 103 4.69 3.90 0.54
N LEU A 104 5.74 3.51 1.27
CA LEU A 104 5.82 2.26 1.99
C LEU A 104 5.08 2.36 3.33
N GLY A 105 3.94 1.70 3.43
CA GLY A 105 3.15 1.59 4.66
C GLY A 105 3.75 0.54 5.60
N LEU A 106 4.87 0.83 6.24
CA LEU A 106 5.61 -0.10 7.09
C LEU A 106 5.18 -0.06 8.56
N ILE A 107 4.49 0.99 8.99
CA ILE A 107 4.05 1.18 10.37
C ILE A 107 2.61 0.72 10.52
N THR A 108 2.38 -0.34 11.29
CA THR A 108 1.02 -0.87 11.46
C THR A 108 0.10 0.07 12.23
N THR A 109 -1.16 0.17 11.80
CA THR A 109 -2.22 0.88 12.52
C THR A 109 -3.14 -0.07 13.30
N LYS A 110 -2.77 -1.34 13.43
CA LYS A 110 -3.62 -2.40 14.01
C LYS A 110 -3.25 -2.74 15.44
N ARG A 111 -2.06 -2.42 15.89
CA ARG A 111 -1.55 -2.68 17.24
C ARG A 111 -0.75 -1.46 17.75
N PRO A 112 -0.75 -1.23 19.08
CA PRO A 112 -0.16 -0.02 19.67
C PRO A 112 1.38 -0.03 19.76
N GLU A 113 1.99 -1.22 19.77
CA GLU A 113 3.45 -1.36 19.90
C GLU A 113 4.15 -0.61 18.76
N LEU A 114 5.20 0.14 19.11
CA LEU A 114 6.05 0.78 18.11
C LEU A 114 6.93 -0.28 17.44
N GLU A 115 7.11 -0.13 16.16
CA GLU A 115 8.08 -0.88 15.38
C GLU A 115 9.50 -0.49 15.78
N ASP A 116 10.43 -1.44 15.65
CA ASP A 116 11.85 -1.16 15.79
C ASP A 116 12.31 -0.26 14.64
N GLU A 117 12.99 0.84 14.99
CA GLU A 117 13.38 1.87 14.04
C GLU A 117 14.42 1.38 13.03
N ASP A 118 15.39 0.58 13.50
CA ASP A 118 16.47 0.04 12.66
C ASP A 118 15.92 -1.05 11.73
N GLU A 119 14.97 -1.86 12.18
CA GLU A 119 14.26 -2.83 11.33
C GLU A 119 13.47 -2.14 10.22
N VAL A 120 12.76 -1.06 10.52
CA VAL A 120 12.01 -0.30 9.50
C VAL A 120 12.97 0.33 8.48
N ILE A 121 14.08 0.91 8.93
CA ILE A 121 15.12 1.47 8.05
C ILE A 121 15.71 0.37 7.14
N ALA A 122 16.02 -0.79 7.70
CA ALA A 122 16.51 -1.93 6.92
C ALA A 122 15.52 -2.35 5.83
N ARG A 123 14.22 -2.38 6.14
CA ARG A 123 13.16 -2.69 5.17
C ARG A 123 13.02 -1.62 4.08
N ILE A 124 13.20 -0.35 4.40
CA ILE A 124 13.24 0.72 3.38
C ILE A 124 14.42 0.47 2.41
N HIS A 125 15.60 0.15 2.94
CA HIS A 125 16.76 -0.16 2.09
C HIS A 125 16.60 -1.47 1.31
N GLU A 126 15.84 -2.43 1.82
CA GLU A 126 15.46 -3.62 1.05
C GLU A 126 14.58 -3.25 -0.14
N ALA A 127 13.56 -2.43 0.06
CA ALA A 127 12.70 -1.92 -1.03
C ALA A 127 13.51 -1.11 -2.05
N ALA A 128 14.53 -0.37 -1.59
CA ALA A 128 15.41 0.42 -2.45
C ALA A 128 16.28 -0.42 -3.42
N LYS A 129 16.31 -1.74 -3.29
CA LYS A 129 16.93 -2.64 -4.29
C LYS A 129 16.11 -2.74 -5.58
N TYR A 130 14.82 -2.42 -5.54
CA TYR A 130 13.87 -2.55 -6.65
C TYR A 130 13.44 -1.21 -7.24
N ILE A 131 13.49 -0.13 -6.46
CA ILE A 131 13.10 1.22 -6.87
C ILE A 131 14.02 2.25 -6.17
N PRO A 132 14.52 3.27 -6.86
CA PRO A 132 15.41 4.27 -6.28
C PRO A 132 14.87 4.89 -4.98
N LEU A 133 15.75 5.10 -3.99
CA LEU A 133 15.37 5.59 -2.65
C LEU A 133 14.65 6.94 -2.69
N GLU A 134 15.03 7.82 -3.63
CA GLU A 134 14.38 9.11 -3.87
C GLU A 134 12.94 9.02 -4.37
N ARG A 135 12.51 7.85 -4.80
CA ARG A 135 11.14 7.54 -5.20
C ARG A 135 10.37 6.79 -4.12
N LEU A 136 10.95 6.64 -2.93
CA LEU A 136 10.33 6.00 -1.77
C LEU A 136 9.98 7.04 -0.71
N SER A 137 8.93 6.78 0.03
CA SER A 137 8.54 7.47 1.27
C SER A 137 8.00 6.47 2.27
N LEU A 138 7.86 6.90 3.52
CA LEU A 138 7.33 6.10 4.63
C LEU A 138 5.97 6.64 5.08
N SER A 139 5.04 5.73 5.38
CA SER A 139 3.77 6.06 6.04
C SER A 139 3.32 4.97 7.01
N PRO A 140 2.29 5.24 7.82
CA PRO A 140 1.48 4.17 8.39
C PRO A 140 0.85 3.31 7.28
N GLN A 141 0.57 2.06 7.60
CA GLN A 141 0.04 1.07 6.66
C GLN A 141 -1.31 1.52 6.06
N CYS A 142 -2.18 2.10 6.88
CA CYS A 142 -3.49 2.64 6.52
C CYS A 142 -3.85 3.76 7.50
N GLY A 143 -5.10 4.24 7.50
CA GLY A 143 -5.59 5.15 8.53
C GLY A 143 -5.80 4.48 9.90
N PHE A 144 -5.91 5.28 10.96
CA PHE A 144 -6.18 4.81 12.33
C PHE A 144 -7.67 4.66 12.64
N ALA A 145 -8.54 5.13 11.74
CA ALA A 145 -9.99 5.04 11.87
C ALA A 145 -10.64 5.00 10.48
N SER A 146 -10.66 3.83 9.85
CA SER A 146 -11.30 3.63 8.54
C SER A 146 -12.84 3.64 8.60
N CYS A 147 -13.42 3.60 9.81
CA CYS A 147 -14.84 3.69 10.08
C CYS A 147 -15.07 4.33 11.46
N ALA A 148 -16.33 4.63 11.80
CA ALA A 148 -16.69 5.34 13.04
C ALA A 148 -16.19 4.65 14.32
N ILE A 149 -16.07 3.32 14.34
CA ILE A 149 -15.56 2.59 15.50
C ILE A 149 -14.05 2.80 15.72
N GLY A 150 -13.29 3.18 14.67
CA GLY A 150 -11.84 3.32 14.71
C GLY A 150 -11.07 2.02 14.92
N ASN A 151 -9.75 2.14 15.07
CA ASN A 151 -8.87 1.04 15.48
C ASN A 151 -8.72 1.01 17.01
N LYS A 152 -8.10 -0.05 17.54
CA LYS A 152 -7.92 -0.27 18.99
C LYS A 152 -6.73 0.51 19.58
N LEU A 153 -6.28 1.56 18.92
CA LEU A 153 -5.21 2.43 19.38
C LEU A 153 -5.80 3.69 20.02
N THR A 154 -5.13 4.18 21.07
CA THR A 154 -5.46 5.51 21.63
C THR A 154 -4.89 6.62 20.74
N VAL A 155 -5.34 7.85 21.00
CA VAL A 155 -4.82 9.05 20.29
C VAL A 155 -3.31 9.22 20.55
N GLU A 156 -2.85 8.97 21.78
CA GLU A 156 -1.44 9.05 22.15
C GLU A 156 -0.60 8.01 21.40
N GLN A 157 -1.11 6.78 21.27
CA GLN A 157 -0.45 5.71 20.50
C GLN A 157 -0.40 6.03 19.01
N GLN A 158 -1.45 6.62 18.44
CA GLN A 158 -1.42 7.15 17.07
C GLN A 158 -0.32 8.19 16.90
N TRP A 159 -0.25 9.19 17.80
CA TRP A 159 0.80 10.21 17.73
C TRP A 159 2.20 9.63 17.90
N ALA A 160 2.38 8.65 18.79
CA ALA A 160 3.66 7.97 18.94
C ALA A 160 4.13 7.32 17.63
N LYS A 161 3.23 6.66 16.90
CA LYS A 161 3.53 6.07 15.58
C LYS A 161 3.84 7.13 14.51
N LEU A 162 3.10 8.24 14.48
CA LEU A 162 3.38 9.35 13.57
C LEU A 162 4.75 10.01 13.87
N HIS A 163 5.11 10.16 15.14
CA HIS A 163 6.45 10.62 15.52
C HIS A 163 7.54 9.62 15.11
N LEU A 164 7.27 8.31 15.18
CA LEU A 164 8.21 7.29 14.68
C LEU A 164 8.43 7.44 13.17
N VAL A 165 7.35 7.56 12.39
CA VAL A 165 7.43 7.82 10.95
C VAL A 165 8.31 9.04 10.66
N LYS A 166 8.07 10.15 11.37
CA LYS A 166 8.85 11.39 11.20
C LYS A 166 10.34 11.16 11.47
N ARG A 167 10.70 10.57 12.62
CA ARG A 167 12.10 10.31 12.98
C ARG A 167 12.83 9.44 11.97
N ILE A 168 12.16 8.36 11.52
CA ILE A 168 12.74 7.47 10.49
C ILE A 168 12.92 8.23 9.18
N SER A 169 11.91 9.02 8.77
CA SER A 169 12.00 9.80 7.54
C SER A 169 13.14 10.80 7.57
N GLU A 170 13.36 11.47 8.71
CA GLU A 170 14.49 12.40 8.91
C GLU A 170 15.84 11.69 8.86
N LYS A 171 15.94 10.42 9.28
CA LYS A 171 17.19 9.64 9.21
C LYS A 171 17.49 9.13 7.80
N VAL A 172 16.47 8.80 7.03
CA VAL A 172 16.63 8.15 5.71
C VAL A 172 16.76 9.18 4.59
N TRP A 173 16.01 10.29 4.65
CA TRP A 173 15.92 11.28 3.56
C TRP A 173 16.29 12.71 4.00
N GLY A 174 16.60 12.97 5.28
CA GLY A 174 16.91 14.30 5.85
C GLY A 174 18.34 14.79 5.66
#